data_54803f5440db7bc1ab151cab2afe35f2
#
_entry.id   54803f5440db7bc1ab151cab2afe35f2
#
_cell.length_a   1.000
_cell.length_b   1.000
_cell.length_c   1.000
_cell.angle_alpha   90.00
_cell.angle_beta   90.00
_cell.angle_gamma   90.00
#
_symmetry.space_group_name_H-M   'P 1'
#
loop_
_entity.id
_entity.type
_entity.pdbx_description
1 polymer ?
#
loop_
_entity_poly.entity_id
_entity_poly.type
_entity_poly.pdbx_seq_one_letter_code
_entity_poly.pdbx_strand_id
1 'polypeptide(L)'
;MKKRMVIFAAIAAATVFSPISAHAGEPIKAEIGTDIVSSYLWRGSRLDGPAFQPTVGLEWNGLSLSAWGSSGLSDACEVDLTLAYSIGGFTVGVTDYWAAYTGAKFFDFSAETLHMAEVNLGYDFGPVALNWYTNCLGAVGCTPEGAKAYASYFEVSAPFCLGGIDWSAAVGATPWANDYYGAEGFAVICASLTATKEIALGSDFSIPVFASLMANPRSEQLFFSVGVSF
;
A
#
# COMPACT_ATOMS: atom_id res chain seq x y z
N MET A 1 29.79 -8.02 11.37
CA MET A 1 29.03 -7.17 10.44
C MET A 1 27.54 -7.40 10.70
N LYS A 2 26.86 -6.49 11.39
CA LYS A 2 25.41 -6.61 11.64
C LYS A 2 24.69 -6.27 10.33
N LYS A 3 23.94 -7.22 9.77
CA LYS A 3 23.05 -6.99 8.63
C LYS A 3 21.98 -5.97 9.10
N ARG A 4 22.02 -4.76 8.57
CA ARG A 4 20.95 -3.78 8.76
C ARG A 4 19.75 -4.30 7.96
N MET A 5 18.73 -4.71 8.67
CA MET A 5 17.42 -4.94 8.11
C MET A 5 16.82 -3.54 7.85
N VAL A 6 16.69 -3.17 6.59
CA VAL A 6 16.03 -1.95 6.19
C VAL A 6 14.54 -2.24 6.26
N ILE A 7 13.87 -1.77 7.31
CA ILE A 7 12.41 -1.80 7.40
C ILE A 7 11.92 -0.62 6.58
N PHE A 8 11.31 -0.88 5.44
CA PHE A 8 10.61 0.14 4.67
C PHE A 8 9.26 0.38 5.34
N ALA A 9 9.05 1.58 5.87
CA ALA A 9 7.72 2.03 6.25
C ALA A 9 6.89 2.17 4.97
N ALA A 10 5.99 1.22 4.76
CA ALA A 10 5.08 1.24 3.62
C ALA A 10 3.98 2.27 3.90
N ILE A 11 4.06 3.42 3.24
CA ILE A 11 2.90 4.29 3.10
C ILE A 11 2.07 3.71 1.98
N ALA A 12 0.83 3.38 2.31
CA ALA A 12 -0.20 2.74 1.50
C ALA A 12 0.06 1.26 1.18
N ALA A 13 -0.74 0.42 1.78
CA ALA A 13 -1.23 -0.92 1.35
C ALA A 13 -0.49 -1.65 0.20
N ALA A 14 0.82 -1.52 0.13
CA ALA A 14 1.66 -2.42 -0.62
C ALA A 14 2.62 -3.02 0.39
N THR A 15 2.24 -4.17 0.95
CA THR A 15 3.18 -5.01 1.68
C THR A 15 4.31 -5.36 0.70
N VAL A 16 5.33 -4.50 0.63
CA VAL A 16 6.56 -4.82 -0.06
C VAL A 16 7.31 -5.79 0.86
N PHE A 17 6.96 -7.06 0.75
CA PHE A 17 7.82 -8.10 1.27
C PHE A 17 9.16 -7.99 0.53
N SER A 18 10.24 -7.82 1.29
CA SER A 18 11.57 -7.83 0.70
C SER A 18 11.76 -9.11 -0.10
N PRO A 19 12.39 -9.06 -1.31
CA PRO A 19 12.59 -10.25 -2.11
C PRO A 19 13.39 -11.28 -1.32
N ILE A 20 12.72 -12.37 -0.98
CA ILE A 20 13.35 -13.48 -0.26
C ILE A 20 13.78 -14.51 -1.27
N SER A 21 15.05 -14.88 -1.21
CA SER A 21 15.55 -16.05 -1.92
C SER A 21 14.91 -17.29 -1.30
N ALA A 22 13.95 -17.88 -1.99
CA ALA A 22 13.29 -19.10 -1.55
C ALA A 22 14.32 -20.25 -1.39
N HIS A 23 14.53 -20.68 -0.16
CA HIS A 23 15.29 -21.90 0.15
C HIS A 23 14.34 -22.89 0.81
N ALA A 24 14.22 -24.07 0.25
CA ALA A 24 13.41 -25.15 0.81
C ALA A 24 13.87 -25.46 2.25
N GLY A 25 12.97 -25.28 3.22
CA GLY A 25 13.25 -25.56 4.64
C GLY A 25 13.30 -24.34 5.57
N GLU A 26 13.00 -23.11 5.10
CA GLU A 26 12.90 -21.96 6.01
C GLU A 26 11.67 -22.04 6.91
N PRO A 27 11.79 -21.61 8.19
CA PRO A 27 10.65 -21.56 9.10
C PRO A 27 9.62 -20.50 8.62
N ILE A 28 8.36 -20.70 8.99
CA ILE A 28 7.32 -19.68 8.82
C ILE A 28 7.73 -18.43 9.60
N LYS A 29 7.68 -17.27 8.93
CA LYS A 29 7.89 -15.96 9.56
C LYS A 29 6.54 -15.36 9.84
N ALA A 30 6.36 -14.81 11.05
CA ALA A 30 5.19 -14.04 11.43
C ALA A 30 5.60 -12.59 11.62
N GLU A 31 4.74 -11.69 11.19
CA GLU A 31 4.88 -10.25 11.34
C GLU A 31 3.68 -9.68 12.07
N ILE A 32 3.91 -8.72 12.93
CA ILE A 32 2.90 -7.87 13.54
C ILE A 32 3.47 -6.46 13.62
N GLY A 33 2.68 -5.49 13.24
CA GLY A 33 3.08 -4.09 13.28
C GLY A 33 1.87 -3.17 13.29
N THR A 34 2.11 -1.89 13.42
CA THR A 34 1.08 -0.86 13.29
C THR A 34 1.68 0.48 12.95
N ASP A 35 0.98 1.23 12.10
CA ASP A 35 1.24 2.64 11.88
C ASP A 35 0.19 3.49 12.58
N ILE A 36 0.63 4.60 13.18
CA ILE A 36 -0.25 5.68 13.64
C ILE A 36 0.05 6.87 12.74
N VAL A 37 -0.94 7.31 11.98
CA VAL A 37 -0.78 8.35 10.95
C VAL A 37 -1.66 9.56 11.23
N SER A 38 -1.21 10.75 10.82
CA SER A 38 -2.00 11.98 10.88
C SER A 38 -3.03 12.09 9.76
N SER A 39 -2.82 11.36 8.66
CA SER A 39 -3.73 11.26 7.52
C SER A 39 -3.51 9.93 6.81
N TYR A 40 -4.59 9.22 6.50
CA TYR A 40 -4.53 8.05 5.64
C TYR A 40 -4.47 8.50 4.18
N LEU A 41 -3.33 8.32 3.57
CA LEU A 41 -3.08 8.68 2.16
C LEU A 41 -2.96 7.43 1.31
N TRP A 42 -3.59 7.42 0.13
CA TRP A 42 -3.54 6.28 -0.79
C TRP A 42 -3.66 6.74 -2.26
N ARG A 43 -2.71 6.36 -3.12
CA ARG A 43 -2.69 6.56 -4.59
C ARG A 43 -3.19 7.95 -5.03
N GLY A 44 -2.66 9.01 -4.45
CA GLY A 44 -3.03 10.39 -4.81
C GLY A 44 -4.30 10.89 -4.14
N SER A 45 -4.83 10.19 -3.16
CA SER A 45 -6.03 10.57 -2.40
C SER A 45 -5.78 10.53 -0.90
N ARG A 46 -6.51 11.35 -0.16
CA ARG A 46 -6.65 11.25 1.28
C ARG A 46 -7.96 10.52 1.57
N LEU A 47 -7.86 9.31 2.13
CA LEU A 47 -9.02 8.47 2.43
C LEU A 47 -9.61 8.79 3.81
N ASP A 48 -8.75 9.11 4.80
CA ASP A 48 -9.21 9.52 6.14
C ASP A 48 -8.24 10.51 6.80
N GLY A 49 -8.62 11.00 7.97
CA GLY A 49 -7.81 11.79 8.90
C GLY A 49 -6.82 10.92 9.68
N PRO A 50 -6.58 11.25 10.98
CA PRO A 50 -5.74 10.46 11.84
C PRO A 50 -6.28 9.04 11.97
N ALA A 51 -5.40 8.04 11.80
CA ALA A 51 -5.79 6.64 11.80
C ALA A 51 -4.75 5.74 12.49
N PHE A 52 -5.25 4.62 13.04
CA PHE A 52 -4.49 3.50 13.55
C PHE A 52 -4.57 2.38 12.52
N GLN A 53 -3.41 1.87 12.07
CA GLN A 53 -3.30 0.97 10.90
C GLN A 53 -2.50 -0.29 11.26
N PRO A 54 -3.11 -1.28 11.93
CA PRO A 54 -2.45 -2.53 12.29
C PRO A 54 -2.23 -3.43 11.09
N THR A 55 -1.15 -4.21 11.16
CA THR A 55 -0.80 -5.26 10.19
C THR A 55 -0.47 -6.54 10.93
N VAL A 56 -0.91 -7.67 10.39
CA VAL A 56 -0.46 -9.00 10.78
C VAL A 56 -0.20 -9.82 9.52
N GLY A 57 0.90 -10.58 9.49
CA GLY A 57 1.28 -11.35 8.32
C GLY A 57 1.99 -12.65 8.65
N LEU A 58 1.94 -13.56 7.69
CA LEU A 58 2.68 -14.82 7.68
C LEU A 58 3.39 -14.96 6.33
N GLU A 59 4.61 -15.44 6.35
CA GLU A 59 5.40 -15.70 5.16
C GLU A 59 6.08 -17.06 5.24
N TRP A 60 6.02 -17.81 4.13
CA TRP A 60 6.67 -19.08 3.97
C TRP A 60 7.07 -19.33 2.52
N ASN A 61 8.36 -19.50 2.25
CA ASN A 61 8.91 -19.81 0.91
C ASN A 61 8.42 -18.87 -0.20
N GLY A 62 8.34 -17.55 0.08
CA GLY A 62 7.86 -16.55 -0.84
C GLY A 62 6.34 -16.41 -0.91
N LEU A 63 5.58 -17.33 -0.34
CA LEU A 63 4.14 -17.16 -0.16
C LEU A 63 3.87 -16.33 1.07
N SER A 64 3.04 -15.29 0.95
CA SER A 64 2.66 -14.42 2.05
C SER A 64 1.14 -14.29 2.15
N LEU A 65 0.64 -14.26 3.37
CA LEU A 65 -0.74 -13.94 3.70
C LEU A 65 -0.71 -12.85 4.75
N SER A 66 -1.37 -11.73 4.50
CA SER A 66 -1.45 -10.62 5.45
C SER A 66 -2.86 -10.08 5.58
N ALA A 67 -3.15 -9.53 6.75
CA ALA A 67 -4.30 -8.70 7.01
C ALA A 67 -3.81 -7.33 7.49
N TRP A 68 -4.31 -6.29 6.87
CA TRP A 68 -4.11 -4.91 7.26
C TRP A 68 -5.46 -4.27 7.57
N GLY A 69 -5.48 -3.28 8.43
CA GLY A 69 -6.70 -2.54 8.70
C GLY A 69 -6.44 -1.06 8.91
N SER A 70 -7.48 -0.25 8.80
CA SER A 70 -7.45 1.17 9.15
C SER A 70 -8.71 1.54 9.92
N SER A 71 -8.51 2.23 11.04
CA SER A 71 -9.58 2.78 11.85
C SER A 71 -9.19 4.19 12.27
N GLY A 72 -9.95 5.16 11.83
CA GLY A 72 -9.73 6.57 12.09
C GLY A 72 -10.73 7.14 13.10
N LEU A 73 -10.86 8.47 13.07
CA LEU A 73 -11.85 9.22 13.88
C LEU A 73 -13.21 9.36 13.17
N SER A 74 -13.29 8.95 11.89
CA SER A 74 -14.54 8.85 11.14
C SER A 74 -15.22 7.51 11.40
N ASP A 75 -16.46 7.34 10.89
CA ASP A 75 -17.14 6.04 10.92
C ASP A 75 -16.58 5.06 9.87
N ALA A 76 -15.63 5.49 9.05
CA ALA A 76 -14.97 4.64 8.05
C ALA A 76 -14.02 3.65 8.73
N CYS A 77 -14.03 2.43 8.24
CA CYS A 77 -13.07 1.39 8.60
C CYS A 77 -12.68 0.61 7.34
N GLU A 78 -11.50 0.04 7.35
CA GLU A 78 -11.00 -0.77 6.25
C GLU A 78 -10.30 -2.02 6.78
N VAL A 79 -10.49 -3.13 6.09
CA VAL A 79 -9.77 -4.39 6.31
C VAL A 79 -9.37 -4.95 4.96
N ASP A 80 -8.08 -5.14 4.77
CA ASP A 80 -7.51 -5.69 3.55
C ASP A 80 -6.90 -7.04 3.82
N LEU A 81 -7.24 -8.02 3.00
CA LEU A 81 -6.64 -9.35 3.03
C LEU A 81 -5.83 -9.56 1.77
N THR A 82 -4.53 -9.79 1.92
CA THR A 82 -3.61 -9.96 0.78
C THR A 82 -2.98 -11.35 0.80
N LEU A 83 -3.08 -12.04 -0.33
CA LEU A 83 -2.30 -13.24 -0.64
C LEU A 83 -1.33 -12.92 -1.77
N ALA A 84 -0.03 -13.14 -1.57
CA ALA A 84 0.96 -12.89 -2.61
C ALA A 84 2.03 -13.98 -2.66
N TYR A 85 2.69 -14.08 -3.80
CA TYR A 85 3.85 -14.93 -4.01
C TYR A 85 4.98 -14.13 -4.65
N SER A 86 6.16 -14.20 -4.03
CA SER A 86 7.37 -13.52 -4.49
C SER A 86 8.48 -14.52 -4.80
N ILE A 87 9.14 -14.33 -5.94
CA ILE A 87 10.31 -15.10 -6.35
C ILE A 87 11.29 -14.22 -7.13
N GLY A 88 12.54 -14.19 -6.70
CA GLY A 88 13.52 -13.24 -7.22
C GLY A 88 13.05 -11.81 -6.97
N GLY A 89 13.00 -10.96 -8.00
CA GLY A 89 12.40 -9.62 -7.91
C GLY A 89 10.91 -9.57 -8.25
N PHE A 90 10.31 -10.68 -8.69
CA PHE A 90 8.93 -10.73 -9.17
C PHE A 90 7.95 -11.00 -8.02
N THR A 91 6.82 -10.33 -8.01
CA THR A 91 5.70 -10.55 -7.09
C THR A 91 4.39 -10.57 -7.87
N VAL A 92 3.52 -11.53 -7.51
CA VAL A 92 2.12 -11.57 -7.94
C VAL A 92 1.25 -11.72 -6.71
N GLY A 93 0.13 -11.01 -6.66
CA GLY A 93 -0.76 -11.09 -5.51
C GLY A 93 -2.20 -10.72 -5.86
N VAL A 94 -3.06 -10.94 -4.88
CA VAL A 94 -4.45 -10.50 -4.87
C VAL A 94 -4.74 -9.91 -3.51
N THR A 95 -5.41 -8.76 -3.50
CA THR A 95 -5.89 -8.10 -2.29
C THR A 95 -7.41 -7.97 -2.36
N ASP A 96 -8.06 -8.35 -1.29
CA ASP A 96 -9.47 -8.07 -1.05
C ASP A 96 -9.55 -6.86 -0.11
N TYR A 97 -10.04 -5.75 -0.61
CA TYR A 97 -10.31 -4.52 0.13
C TYR A 97 -11.75 -4.54 0.61
N TRP A 98 -11.95 -4.40 1.90
CA TRP A 98 -13.25 -4.20 2.50
C TRP A 98 -13.28 -2.82 3.17
N ALA A 99 -13.57 -1.79 2.38
CA ALA A 99 -13.71 -0.41 2.85
C ALA A 99 -15.16 -0.14 3.22
N ALA A 100 -15.44 0.04 4.51
CA ALA A 100 -16.79 0.01 5.04
C ALA A 100 -17.02 1.11 6.09
N TYR A 101 -18.18 1.06 6.70
CA TYR A 101 -18.61 1.93 7.80
C TYR A 101 -19.07 1.09 8.99
N THR A 102 -19.16 1.68 10.17
CA THR A 102 -19.59 0.99 11.38
C THR A 102 -20.96 0.30 11.19
N GLY A 103 -20.99 -1.01 11.41
CA GLY A 103 -22.17 -1.85 11.26
C GLY A 103 -22.33 -2.51 9.89
N ALA A 104 -21.46 -2.23 8.91
CA ALA A 104 -21.41 -2.98 7.66
C ALA A 104 -21.05 -4.46 7.90
N LYS A 105 -21.55 -5.35 7.03
CA LYS A 105 -21.35 -6.80 7.18
C LYS A 105 -20.17 -7.26 6.35
N PHE A 106 -19.12 -7.75 6.99
CA PHE A 106 -17.96 -8.32 6.30
C PHE A 106 -18.31 -9.55 5.44
N PHE A 107 -19.19 -10.41 5.87
CA PHE A 107 -19.58 -11.64 5.14
C PHE A 107 -20.78 -11.43 4.20
N ASP A 108 -20.97 -10.21 3.69
CA ASP A 108 -21.93 -9.93 2.63
C ASP A 108 -21.23 -9.97 1.27
N PHE A 109 -21.46 -11.05 0.52
CA PHE A 109 -20.91 -11.26 -0.84
C PHE A 109 -22.01 -11.12 -1.91
N SER A 110 -23.06 -10.36 -1.63
CA SER A 110 -24.13 -10.04 -2.59
C SER A 110 -23.63 -9.11 -3.69
N ALA A 111 -24.51 -8.73 -4.61
CA ALA A 111 -24.18 -7.76 -5.66
C ALA A 111 -23.88 -6.35 -5.12
N GLU A 112 -24.29 -6.04 -3.88
CA GLU A 112 -24.07 -4.76 -3.18
C GLU A 112 -22.91 -4.87 -2.18
N THR A 113 -22.06 -5.86 -2.32
CA THR A 113 -20.90 -6.07 -1.45
C THR A 113 -19.99 -4.85 -1.40
N LEU A 114 -19.37 -4.61 -0.24
CA LEU A 114 -18.32 -3.61 -0.06
C LEU A 114 -16.91 -4.18 -0.32
N HIS A 115 -16.83 -5.45 -0.71
CA HIS A 115 -15.56 -6.06 -1.10
C HIS A 115 -15.15 -5.63 -2.51
N MET A 116 -13.85 -5.39 -2.68
CA MET A 116 -13.21 -5.12 -3.96
C MET A 116 -11.94 -5.96 -4.07
N ALA A 117 -11.85 -6.81 -5.08
CA ALA A 117 -10.63 -7.57 -5.33
C ALA A 117 -9.76 -6.89 -6.38
N GLU A 118 -8.47 -6.77 -6.06
CA GLU A 118 -7.43 -6.23 -6.94
C GLU A 118 -6.34 -7.27 -7.14
N VAL A 119 -5.91 -7.47 -8.38
CA VAL A 119 -4.72 -8.26 -8.71
C VAL A 119 -3.54 -7.31 -8.87
N ASN A 120 -2.38 -7.70 -8.34
CA ASN A 120 -1.15 -6.95 -8.51
C ASN A 120 -0.02 -7.80 -9.10
N LEU A 121 0.83 -7.13 -9.89
CA LEU A 121 2.09 -7.62 -10.43
C LEU A 121 3.17 -6.61 -10.08
N GLY A 122 4.30 -7.07 -9.55
CA GLY A 122 5.43 -6.22 -9.20
C GLY A 122 6.76 -6.80 -9.67
N TYR A 123 7.71 -5.93 -9.93
CA TYR A 123 9.10 -6.30 -10.13
C TYR A 123 10.03 -5.29 -9.48
N ASP A 124 10.89 -5.79 -8.60
CA ASP A 124 11.94 -5.02 -7.92
C ASP A 124 13.28 -5.24 -8.63
N PHE A 125 13.81 -4.17 -9.23
CA PHE A 125 15.13 -4.12 -9.86
C PHE A 125 16.25 -3.74 -8.85
N GLY A 126 15.91 -3.50 -7.60
CA GLY A 126 16.78 -2.98 -6.55
C GLY A 126 16.74 -1.45 -6.45
N PRO A 127 17.28 -0.69 -7.41
CA PRO A 127 17.19 0.78 -7.37
C PRO A 127 15.79 1.34 -7.66
N VAL A 128 14.97 0.58 -8.38
CA VAL A 128 13.62 0.97 -8.82
C VAL A 128 12.71 -0.23 -8.75
N ALA A 129 11.49 -0.04 -8.30
CA ALA A 129 10.41 -1.04 -8.38
C ALA A 129 9.31 -0.56 -9.33
N LEU A 130 8.72 -1.51 -10.05
CA LEU A 130 7.55 -1.30 -10.91
C LEU A 130 6.40 -2.14 -10.38
N ASN A 131 5.23 -1.55 -10.24
CA ASN A 131 4.03 -2.24 -9.80
C ASN A 131 2.85 -1.92 -10.70
N TRP A 132 2.02 -2.92 -10.94
CA TRP A 132 0.77 -2.81 -11.68
C TRP A 132 -0.36 -3.43 -10.86
N TYR A 133 -1.47 -2.72 -10.79
CA TYR A 133 -2.66 -3.11 -10.03
C TYR A 133 -3.89 -3.00 -10.91
N THR A 134 -4.83 -3.93 -10.77
CA THR A 134 -6.10 -3.92 -11.53
C THR A 134 -7.25 -4.40 -10.65
N ASN A 135 -8.27 -3.57 -10.48
CA ASN A 135 -9.52 -3.96 -9.84
C ASN A 135 -10.27 -4.95 -10.72
N CYS A 136 -10.52 -6.16 -10.24
CA CYS A 136 -11.14 -7.24 -11.01
C CYS A 136 -12.54 -7.62 -10.55
N LEU A 137 -12.89 -7.36 -9.27
CA LEU A 137 -14.21 -7.58 -8.68
C LEU A 137 -14.64 -6.39 -7.82
N GLY A 138 -15.95 -6.24 -7.62
CA GLY A 138 -16.52 -5.12 -6.84
C GLY A 138 -16.41 -3.79 -7.58
N ALA A 139 -15.81 -2.79 -6.95
CA ALA A 139 -15.65 -1.44 -7.51
C ALA A 139 -14.57 -1.39 -8.59
N VAL A 140 -14.86 -1.94 -9.76
CA VAL A 140 -13.92 -1.99 -10.89
C VAL A 140 -13.85 -0.69 -11.72
N GLY A 141 -14.66 0.30 -11.35
CA GLY A 141 -14.81 1.55 -12.10
C GLY A 141 -15.58 1.39 -13.43
N CYS A 142 -16.01 2.51 -13.98
CA CYS A 142 -16.71 2.58 -15.26
C CYS A 142 -15.94 3.46 -16.25
N THR A 143 -16.03 3.12 -17.54
CA THR A 143 -15.62 3.99 -18.64
C THR A 143 -16.63 5.12 -18.85
N PRO A 144 -16.32 6.18 -19.61
CA PRO A 144 -17.29 7.23 -19.95
C PRO A 144 -18.56 6.69 -20.62
N GLU A 145 -18.48 5.56 -21.33
CA GLU A 145 -19.60 4.89 -22.00
C GLU A 145 -20.38 3.96 -21.06
N GLY A 146 -20.00 3.86 -19.76
CA GLY A 146 -20.69 3.06 -18.76
C GLY A 146 -20.30 1.57 -18.75
N ALA A 147 -19.28 1.16 -19.49
CA ALA A 147 -18.75 -0.20 -19.40
C ALA A 147 -17.80 -0.36 -18.21
N LYS A 148 -17.60 -1.60 -17.74
CA LYS A 148 -16.59 -1.89 -16.71
C LYS A 148 -15.20 -1.46 -17.18
N ALA A 149 -14.53 -0.59 -16.40
CA ALA A 149 -13.22 -0.06 -16.74
C ALA A 149 -12.07 -0.95 -16.29
N TYR A 150 -12.27 -1.83 -15.30
CA TYR A 150 -11.18 -2.54 -14.63
C TYR A 150 -10.06 -1.57 -14.26
N ALA A 151 -10.44 -0.58 -13.44
CA ALA A 151 -9.55 0.52 -13.06
C ALA A 151 -8.17 -0.01 -12.66
N SER A 152 -7.14 0.51 -13.30
CA SER A 152 -5.77 0.06 -13.10
C SER A 152 -4.87 1.21 -12.66
N TYR A 153 -3.86 0.86 -11.89
CA TYR A 153 -2.85 1.77 -11.39
C TYR A 153 -1.47 1.19 -11.67
N PHE A 154 -0.59 2.03 -12.19
CA PHE A 154 0.81 1.70 -12.42
C PHE A 154 1.67 2.62 -11.59
N GLU A 155 2.68 2.07 -10.91
CA GLU A 155 3.58 2.83 -10.05
C GLU A 155 5.05 2.51 -10.35
N VAL A 156 5.86 3.55 -10.36
CA VAL A 156 7.32 3.48 -10.34
C VAL A 156 7.78 4.07 -9.02
N SER A 157 8.57 3.34 -8.25
CA SER A 157 9.11 3.82 -6.98
C SER A 157 10.62 3.59 -6.88
N ALA A 158 11.29 4.44 -6.11
CA ALA A 158 12.73 4.38 -5.90
C ALA A 158 13.07 4.74 -4.45
N PRO A 159 13.65 3.80 -3.67
CA PRO A 159 14.23 4.09 -2.37
C PRO A 159 15.63 4.70 -2.53
N PHE A 160 15.99 5.65 -1.66
CA PHE A 160 17.34 6.21 -1.59
C PHE A 160 17.64 6.75 -0.18
N CYS A 161 18.92 6.92 0.13
CA CYS A 161 19.35 7.50 1.41
C CYS A 161 20.04 8.84 1.14
N LEU A 162 19.59 9.89 1.81
CA LEU A 162 20.17 11.23 1.73
C LEU A 162 20.19 11.89 3.10
N GLY A 163 21.36 12.38 3.52
CA GLY A 163 21.53 13.07 4.79
C GLY A 163 21.27 12.20 6.03
N GLY A 164 21.43 10.86 5.92
CA GLY A 164 21.14 9.92 7.01
C GLY A 164 19.66 9.76 7.30
N ILE A 165 18.84 10.05 6.31
CA ILE A 165 17.39 9.83 6.27
C ILE A 165 17.12 8.87 5.11
N ASP A 166 16.23 7.90 5.32
CA ASP A 166 15.77 7.01 4.28
C ASP A 166 14.57 7.65 3.57
N TRP A 167 14.68 7.74 2.25
CA TRP A 167 13.68 8.35 1.40
C TRP A 167 13.06 7.32 0.46
N SER A 168 11.81 7.54 0.10
CA SER A 168 11.14 6.85 -0.99
C SER A 168 10.41 7.87 -1.85
N ALA A 169 10.67 7.85 -3.15
CA ALA A 169 9.91 8.62 -4.13
C ALA A 169 9.09 7.68 -5.00
N ALA A 170 7.84 8.04 -5.31
CA ALA A 170 7.00 7.27 -6.20
C ALA A 170 6.20 8.17 -7.14
N VAL A 171 5.94 7.66 -8.35
CA VAL A 171 5.02 8.26 -9.32
C VAL A 171 4.07 7.17 -9.80
N GLY A 172 2.77 7.46 -9.71
CA GLY A 172 1.73 6.55 -10.12
C GLY A 172 0.72 7.17 -11.09
N ALA A 173 0.23 6.34 -11.98
CA ALA A 173 -0.69 6.75 -13.04
C ALA A 173 -1.78 5.71 -13.27
N THR A 174 -2.95 6.15 -13.73
CA THR A 174 -3.95 5.28 -14.34
C THR A 174 -3.77 5.28 -15.85
N PRO A 175 -3.78 4.11 -16.51
CA PRO A 175 -3.46 4.02 -17.94
C PRO A 175 -4.61 4.37 -18.89
N TRP A 176 -5.86 4.35 -18.42
CA TRP A 176 -7.06 4.61 -19.25
C TRP A 176 -8.18 5.27 -18.44
N ALA A 177 -9.20 5.71 -19.17
CA ALA A 177 -10.38 6.37 -18.61
C ALA A 177 -11.13 5.45 -17.63
N ASN A 178 -11.38 5.97 -16.43
CA ASN A 178 -12.21 5.33 -15.42
C ASN A 178 -12.67 6.35 -14.37
N ASP A 179 -13.84 6.16 -13.82
CA ASP A 179 -14.41 7.00 -12.77
C ASP A 179 -13.78 6.72 -11.39
N TYR A 180 -13.20 5.54 -11.18
CA TYR A 180 -12.55 5.16 -9.90
C TYR A 180 -11.41 6.11 -9.52
N TYR A 181 -10.55 6.47 -10.49
CA TYR A 181 -9.50 7.48 -10.32
C TYR A 181 -9.89 8.86 -10.90
N GLY A 182 -11.12 9.03 -11.35
CA GLY A 182 -11.62 10.27 -11.93
C GLY A 182 -10.90 10.67 -13.22
N ALA A 183 -10.39 9.72 -14.00
CA ALA A 183 -9.56 9.97 -15.17
C ALA A 183 -10.33 9.75 -16.47
N GLU A 184 -10.15 10.68 -17.45
CA GLU A 184 -10.73 10.60 -18.79
C GLU A 184 -9.82 9.90 -19.82
N GLY A 185 -8.64 9.41 -19.36
CA GLY A 185 -7.63 8.73 -20.15
C GLY A 185 -6.40 8.45 -19.29
N PHE A 186 -5.23 8.33 -19.90
CA PHE A 186 -3.98 8.27 -19.15
C PHE A 186 -3.83 9.52 -18.27
N ALA A 187 -3.58 9.31 -16.98
CA ALA A 187 -3.35 10.41 -16.05
C ALA A 187 -2.35 10.02 -14.95
N VAL A 188 -1.39 10.89 -14.65
CA VAL A 188 -0.59 10.81 -13.43
C VAL A 188 -1.48 11.28 -12.28
N ILE A 189 -1.75 10.39 -11.34
CA ILE A 189 -2.66 10.62 -10.21
C ILE A 189 -1.94 10.63 -8.87
N CYS A 190 -0.68 10.22 -8.83
CA CYS A 190 0.12 10.21 -7.62
C CYS A 190 1.56 10.62 -7.91
N ALA A 191 2.10 11.53 -7.12
CA ALA A 191 3.54 11.78 -7.00
C ALA A 191 3.84 11.96 -5.52
N SER A 192 4.64 11.08 -4.93
CA SER A 192 4.91 11.10 -3.49
C SER A 192 6.39 11.09 -3.16
N LEU A 193 6.69 11.70 -2.02
CA LEU A 193 8.01 11.68 -1.40
C LEU A 193 7.83 11.44 0.09
N THR A 194 8.47 10.39 0.59
CA THR A 194 8.45 10.02 2.00
C THR A 194 9.84 10.03 2.58
N ALA A 195 9.98 10.60 3.75
CA ALA A 195 11.20 10.59 4.56
C ALA A 195 10.94 9.76 5.82
N THR A 196 11.81 8.80 6.12
CA THR A 196 11.74 7.97 7.33
C THR A 196 13.04 8.09 8.12
N LYS A 197 12.90 8.23 9.44
CA LYS A 197 14.03 8.34 10.36
C LYS A 197 13.78 7.49 11.60
N GLU A 198 14.76 6.63 11.94
CA GLU A 198 14.82 5.97 13.22
C GLU A 198 15.13 6.97 14.33
N ILE A 199 14.22 7.11 15.30
CA ILE A 199 14.42 7.93 16.48
C ILE A 199 14.74 7.03 17.67
N ALA A 200 15.97 7.12 18.16
CA ALA A 200 16.37 6.37 19.35
C ALA A 200 15.69 6.95 20.61
N LEU A 201 14.97 6.11 21.32
CA LEU A 201 14.30 6.45 22.60
C LEU A 201 15.05 5.86 23.80
N GLY A 202 16.17 5.18 23.57
CA GLY A 202 17.02 4.55 24.57
C GLY A 202 18.20 3.84 23.92
N SER A 203 18.93 3.01 24.71
CA SER A 203 20.07 2.26 24.21
C SER A 203 19.67 1.13 23.24
N ASP A 204 18.48 0.56 23.40
CA ASP A 204 18.06 -0.67 22.74
C ASP A 204 16.69 -0.54 22.03
N PHE A 205 16.11 0.65 22.03
CA PHE A 205 14.80 0.89 21.43
C PHE A 205 14.79 2.14 20.57
N SER A 206 14.33 1.98 19.32
CA SER A 206 14.08 3.07 18.38
C SER A 206 12.71 2.92 17.73
N ILE A 207 12.15 4.02 17.31
CA ILE A 207 10.86 4.09 16.59
C ILE A 207 11.10 4.75 15.23
N PRO A 208 10.68 4.14 14.11
CA PRO A 208 10.61 4.79 12.82
C PRO A 208 9.55 5.91 12.86
N VAL A 209 9.97 7.12 12.55
CA VAL A 209 9.08 8.28 12.35
C VAL A 209 9.17 8.65 10.88
N PHE A 210 8.04 8.89 10.26
CA PHE A 210 8.01 9.26 8.85
C PHE A 210 7.16 10.50 8.57
N ALA A 211 7.49 11.17 7.48
CA ALA A 211 6.71 12.27 6.91
C ALA A 211 6.56 12.04 5.40
N SER A 212 5.34 12.18 4.90
CA SER A 212 5.01 12.01 3.49
C SER A 212 4.36 13.23 2.91
N LEU A 213 4.78 13.61 1.72
CA LEU A 213 4.12 14.57 0.87
C LEU A 213 3.63 13.84 -0.37
N MET A 214 2.34 14.00 -0.71
CA MET A 214 1.71 13.34 -1.84
C MET A 214 0.88 14.34 -2.64
N ALA A 215 1.18 14.46 -3.92
CA ALA A 215 0.44 15.27 -4.87
C ALA A 215 -0.40 14.38 -5.80
N ASN A 216 -1.59 14.85 -6.14
CA ASN A 216 -2.36 14.34 -7.25
C ASN A 216 -2.41 15.41 -8.35
N PRO A 217 -1.59 15.28 -9.41
CA PRO A 217 -1.55 16.28 -10.48
C PRO A 217 -2.87 16.38 -11.26
N ARG A 218 -3.65 15.27 -11.33
CA ARG A 218 -4.94 15.24 -12.05
C ARG A 218 -6.01 16.07 -11.36
N SER A 219 -6.08 15.99 -10.02
CA SER A 219 -7.04 16.75 -9.21
C SER A 219 -6.48 18.04 -8.63
N GLU A 220 -5.20 18.37 -8.93
CA GLU A 220 -4.48 19.56 -8.42
C GLU A 220 -4.42 19.63 -6.88
N GLN A 221 -4.38 18.45 -6.23
CA GLN A 221 -4.39 18.34 -4.77
C GLN A 221 -3.01 17.99 -4.24
N LEU A 222 -2.71 18.48 -3.04
CA LEU A 222 -1.49 18.17 -2.29
C LEU A 222 -1.89 17.75 -0.88
N PHE A 223 -1.32 16.64 -0.42
CA PHE A 223 -1.58 16.05 0.88
C PHE A 223 -0.28 15.88 1.65
N PHE A 224 -0.41 15.86 2.96
CA PHE A 224 0.67 15.66 3.89
C PHE A 224 0.26 14.66 4.98
N SER A 225 1.17 13.79 5.37
CA SER A 225 1.00 12.89 6.51
C SER A 225 2.29 12.78 7.30
N VAL A 226 2.17 12.65 8.61
CA VAL A 226 3.24 12.20 9.50
C VAL A 226 2.76 10.97 10.25
N GLY A 227 3.67 10.08 10.58
CA GLY A 227 3.34 8.88 11.34
C GLY A 227 4.52 8.28 12.07
N VAL A 228 4.19 7.28 12.88
CA VAL A 228 5.14 6.43 13.59
C VAL A 228 4.77 4.99 13.36
N SER A 229 5.78 4.12 13.27
CA SER A 229 5.61 2.67 13.08
C SER A 229 6.11 1.90 14.31
N PHE A 230 5.43 0.78 14.63
CA PHE A 230 5.75 -0.09 15.76
C PHE A 230 5.85 -1.53 15.31
#